data_9a0ed7f85fac0a4245959e4ceacadd61
#
_entry.id   9a0ed7f85fac0a4245959e4ceacadd61
#
_cell.length_a   1.000
_cell.length_b   1.000
_cell.length_c   1.000
_cell.angle_alpha   90.00
_cell.angle_beta   90.00
_cell.angle_gamma   90.00
#
_symmetry.space_group_name_H-M   'P 1'
#
loop_
_entity.id
_entity.type
_entity.pdbx_description
1 polymer ?
#
loop_
_entity_poly.entity_id
_entity_poly.type
_entity_poly.pdbx_seq_one_letter_code
_entity_poly.pdbx_strand_id
1 'polypeptide(L)'
;MAFPYPGGMNVTRHLSDTRTGEGRVRFLTGGGRVRLVAEGPGWQHESTHATLEDAATFLAVVPRLPQALYEQALDDLERQPQFDGAA
;
A
#
# COMPACT_ATOMS: atom_id res chain seq x y z
N MET A 1 13.70 24.77 -12.93
CA MET A 1 13.19 24.30 -12.88
C MET A 1 12.48 23.49 -12.81
N ALA A 2 12.49 23.32 -12.99
CA ALA A 2 11.97 22.60 -12.95
C ALA A 2 11.34 21.85 -12.87
N PHE A 3 11.15 21.66 -13.04
CA PHE A 3 10.64 20.85 -12.95
C PHE A 3 9.81 20.33 -12.91
N PRO A 4 9.59 20.28 -13.00
CA PRO A 4 8.79 19.87 -13.02
C PRO A 4 8.11 19.11 -13.11
N TYR A 5 7.97 19.04 -13.09
CA TYR A 5 7.55 18.20 -13.08
C TYR A 5 6.61 17.64 -13.36
N PRO A 6 6.76 17.86 -13.94
CA PRO A 6 5.74 16.89 -14.29
C PRO A 6 5.32 16.12 -13.07
N GLY A 7 5.88 16.55 -12.03
CA GLY A 7 5.56 15.88 -10.77
C GLY A 7 4.09 15.83 -10.51
N GLY A 8 3.36 16.82 -10.93
CA GLY A 8 1.95 16.83 -10.71
C GLY A 8 1.25 15.66 -11.35
N MET A 9 1.82 15.15 -12.43
CA MET A 9 1.22 14.04 -13.13
C MET A 9 1.39 12.73 -12.39
N ASN A 10 2.34 12.69 -11.49
CA ASN A 10 2.65 11.48 -10.76
C ASN A 10 2.36 11.61 -9.29
N VAL A 11 1.34 12.39 -8.98
CA VAL A 11 0.96 12.56 -7.60
C VAL A 11 0.59 11.20 -7.03
N THR A 12 1.22 10.86 -5.93
CA THR A 12 0.97 9.61 -5.24
C THR A 12 -0.06 9.88 -4.16
N ARG A 13 -1.07 9.04 -4.11
CA ARG A 13 -2.14 9.18 -3.14
C ARG A 13 -2.19 7.98 -2.25
N HIS A 14 -2.40 8.22 -0.97
CA HIS A 14 -2.60 7.13 -0.03
C HIS A 14 -4.00 6.56 -0.21
N LEU A 15 -4.07 5.27 -0.45
CA LEU A 15 -5.34 4.57 -0.45
C LEU A 15 -5.63 4.05 0.95
N SER A 16 -4.59 3.62 1.64
CA SER A 16 -4.75 3.05 2.97
C SER A 16 -3.43 3.20 3.71
N ASP A 17 -3.50 3.46 5.00
CA ASP A 17 -2.33 3.66 5.83
C ASP A 17 -2.65 3.07 7.20
N THR A 18 -2.06 1.93 7.49
CA THR A 18 -2.30 1.19 8.73
C THR A 18 -1.06 1.24 9.60
N ARG A 19 -1.22 1.68 10.83
CA ARG A 19 -0.12 1.72 11.80
C ARG A 19 -0.52 0.96 13.05
N THR A 20 0.40 0.14 13.52
CA THR A 20 0.24 -0.54 14.80
C THR A 20 1.57 -0.48 15.53
N GLY A 21 1.62 -1.02 16.73
CA GLY A 21 2.88 -1.10 17.44
C GLY A 21 3.90 -1.98 16.76
N GLU A 22 3.47 -2.78 15.80
CA GLU A 22 4.34 -3.73 15.11
C GLU A 22 4.86 -3.20 13.79
N GLY A 23 4.31 -2.11 13.28
CA GLY A 23 4.78 -1.56 12.04
C GLY A 23 3.73 -0.75 11.32
N ARG A 24 3.96 -0.55 10.03
CA ARG A 24 3.10 0.27 9.20
C ARG A 24 2.98 -0.35 7.82
N VAL A 25 1.77 -0.33 7.28
CA VAL A 25 1.51 -0.80 5.92
C VAL A 25 0.78 0.31 5.19
N ARG A 26 1.29 0.68 4.02
CA ARG A 26 0.66 1.71 3.19
C ARG A 26 0.42 1.17 1.80
N PHE A 27 -0.75 1.51 1.27
CA PHE A 27 -1.05 1.28 -0.13
C PHE A 27 -1.19 2.65 -0.79
N LEU A 28 -0.42 2.88 -1.84
CA LEU A 28 -0.41 4.16 -2.53
C LEU A 28 -0.71 3.93 -4.00
N THR A 29 -1.34 4.90 -4.63
CA THR A 29 -1.61 4.81 -6.05
C THR A 29 -1.05 6.03 -6.75
N GLY A 30 -0.56 5.82 -7.96
CA GLY A 30 -0.02 6.89 -8.76
C GLY A 30 0.51 6.32 -10.06
N GLY A 31 0.37 7.09 -11.14
CA GLY A 31 0.88 6.64 -12.43
C GLY A 31 0.27 5.35 -12.92
N GLY A 32 -0.96 5.05 -12.51
CA GLY A 32 -1.63 3.83 -12.95
C GLY A 32 -1.17 2.57 -12.26
N ARG A 33 -0.42 2.72 -11.18
CA ARG A 33 0.11 1.58 -10.44
C ARG A 33 -0.17 1.71 -8.97
N VAL A 34 -0.07 0.59 -8.28
CA VAL A 34 -0.27 0.56 -6.85
C VAL A 34 1.04 0.18 -6.19
N ARG A 35 1.41 0.91 -5.17
CA ARG A 35 2.63 0.67 -4.44
C ARG A 35 2.29 0.18 -3.05
N LEU A 36 2.94 -0.89 -2.65
CA LEU A 36 2.80 -1.45 -1.33
C LEU A 36 4.08 -1.17 -0.56
N VAL A 37 3.94 -0.51 0.58
CA VAL A 37 5.08 -0.22 1.44
C VAL A 37 4.76 -0.74 2.82
N ALA A 38 5.56 -1.66 3.31
CA ALA A 38 5.38 -2.23 4.64
C ALA A 38 6.70 -2.12 5.39
N GLU A 39 6.63 -1.78 6.66
CA GLU A 39 7.85 -1.61 7.43
C GLU A 39 7.59 -1.82 8.91
N GLY A 40 8.64 -2.16 9.62
CA GLY A 40 8.58 -2.34 11.06
C GLY A 40 9.99 -2.36 11.61
N PRO A 41 10.15 -2.65 12.90
CA PRO A 41 11.48 -2.69 13.50
C PRO A 41 12.34 -3.74 12.81
N GLY A 42 13.41 -3.29 12.17
CA GLY A 42 14.38 -4.20 11.57
C GLY A 42 13.96 -4.82 10.25
N TRP A 43 12.86 -4.37 9.64
CA TRP A 43 12.45 -4.92 8.35
C TRP A 43 11.70 -3.88 7.53
N GLN A 44 11.74 -4.07 6.22
CA GLN A 44 11.05 -3.18 5.29
C GLN A 44 10.80 -3.94 3.99
N HIS A 45 9.68 -3.61 3.36
CA HIS A 45 9.33 -4.18 2.07
C HIS A 45 8.65 -3.11 1.23
N GLU A 46 8.98 -3.09 -0.07
CA GLU A 46 8.35 -2.16 -1.00
C GLU A 46 8.21 -2.86 -2.34
N SER A 47 7.02 -2.75 -2.94
CA SER A 47 6.78 -3.37 -4.23
C SER A 47 5.73 -2.56 -4.99
N THR A 48 5.70 -2.77 -6.31
CA THR A 48 4.77 -2.09 -7.18
C THR A 48 3.93 -3.14 -7.89
N HIS A 49 2.64 -2.87 -7.99
CA HIS A 49 1.70 -3.82 -8.55
C HIS A 49 0.79 -3.13 -9.55
N ALA A 50 0.24 -3.90 -10.47
CA ALA A 50 -0.62 -3.35 -11.50
C ALA A 50 -1.98 -2.94 -10.96
N THR A 51 -2.47 -3.66 -9.97
CA THR A 51 -3.81 -3.40 -9.42
C THR A 51 -3.77 -3.47 -7.91
N LEU A 52 -4.81 -2.90 -7.31
CA LEU A 52 -4.94 -2.95 -5.87
C LEU A 52 -5.17 -4.38 -5.39
N GLU A 53 -5.89 -5.18 -6.16
CA GLU A 53 -6.10 -6.57 -5.80
C GLU A 53 -4.79 -7.34 -5.77
N ASP A 54 -3.93 -7.09 -6.75
CA ASP A 54 -2.62 -7.75 -6.78
C ASP A 54 -1.81 -7.37 -5.55
N ALA A 55 -1.83 -6.09 -5.20
CA ALA A 55 -1.09 -5.63 -4.04
C ALA A 55 -1.63 -6.26 -2.76
N ALA A 56 -2.95 -6.36 -2.65
CA ALA A 56 -3.56 -6.95 -1.46
C ALA A 56 -3.20 -8.43 -1.35
N THR A 57 -3.21 -9.14 -2.48
CA THR A 57 -2.83 -10.55 -2.50
C THR A 57 -1.37 -10.71 -2.09
N PHE A 58 -0.52 -9.83 -2.60
CA PHE A 58 0.89 -9.92 -2.28
C PHE A 58 1.18 -9.64 -0.81
N LEU A 59 0.32 -8.87 -0.16
CA LEU A 59 0.50 -8.55 1.25
C LEU A 59 0.65 -9.83 2.09
N ALA A 60 -0.06 -10.87 1.70
CA ALA A 60 -0.04 -12.13 2.46
C ALA A 60 1.32 -12.81 2.44
N VAL A 61 2.18 -12.48 1.48
CA VAL A 61 3.48 -13.12 1.36
C VAL A 61 4.64 -12.19 1.68
N VAL A 62 4.37 -11.00 2.18
CA VAL A 62 5.42 -10.06 2.58
C VAL A 62 6.19 -10.69 3.73
N PRO A 63 7.54 -10.85 3.58
CA PRO A 63 8.33 -11.46 4.63
C PRO A 63 8.28 -10.65 5.92
N ARG A 64 8.23 -11.35 7.04
CA ARG A 64 8.34 -10.73 8.36
C ARG A 64 7.16 -9.87 8.77
N LEU A 65 6.13 -9.83 7.97
CA LEU A 65 4.94 -9.07 8.31
C LEU A 65 4.19 -9.77 9.44
N PRO A 66 4.00 -9.09 10.58
CA PRO A 66 3.25 -9.71 11.68
C PRO A 66 1.81 -9.99 11.28
N GLN A 67 1.27 -11.09 11.76
CA GLN A 67 -0.09 -11.49 11.42
C GLN A 67 -1.12 -10.42 11.78
N ALA A 68 -0.98 -9.84 12.97
CA ALA A 68 -1.93 -8.83 13.41
C ALA A 68 -1.89 -7.59 12.52
N LEU A 69 -0.69 -7.22 12.08
CA LEU A 69 -0.56 -6.06 11.20
C LEU A 69 -1.16 -6.38 9.83
N TYR A 70 -0.94 -7.60 9.34
CA TYR A 70 -1.52 -8.03 8.08
C TYR A 70 -3.05 -7.94 8.12
N GLU A 71 -3.63 -8.46 9.19
CA GLU A 71 -5.09 -8.48 9.31
C GLU A 71 -5.66 -7.07 9.39
N GLN A 72 -5.01 -6.21 10.14
CA GLN A 72 -5.48 -4.83 10.25
C GLN A 72 -5.32 -4.08 8.94
N ALA A 73 -4.22 -4.29 8.25
CA ALA A 73 -3.99 -3.63 6.97
C ALA A 73 -5.01 -4.07 5.94
N LEU A 74 -5.29 -5.36 5.90
CA LEU A 74 -6.28 -5.88 4.96
C LEU A 74 -7.67 -5.34 5.28
N ASP A 75 -8.01 -5.31 6.56
CA ASP A 75 -9.30 -4.79 6.99
C ASP A 75 -9.45 -3.31 6.60
N ASP A 76 -8.42 -2.53 6.84
CA ASP A 76 -8.44 -1.11 6.48
C ASP A 76 -8.60 -0.94 4.98
N LEU A 77 -7.91 -1.77 4.21
CA LEU A 77 -7.96 -1.68 2.76
C LEU A 77 -9.34 -2.03 2.24
N GLU A 78 -9.98 -3.04 2.82
CA GLU A 78 -11.29 -3.49 2.38
C GLU A 78 -12.38 -2.46 2.63
N ARG A 79 -12.11 -1.49 3.47
CA ARG A 79 -13.04 -0.41 3.72
C ARG A 79 -12.96 0.69 2.69
N GLN A 80 -11.96 0.63 1.80
CA GLN A 80 -11.78 1.67 0.80
C GLN A 80 -12.72 1.46 -0.37
N PRO A 81 -13.42 2.53 -0.80
CA PRO A 81 -14.33 2.39 -1.95
C PRO A 81 -13.63 1.88 -3.20
N GLN A 82 -12.37 2.26 -3.40
CA GLN A 82 -11.64 1.83 -4.57
C GLN A 82 -11.44 0.33 -4.60
N PHE A 83 -11.21 -0.27 -3.44
CA PHE A 83 -11.00 -1.70 -3.40
C PHE A 83 -12.30 -2.43 -3.67
N ASP A 84 -13.36 -1.92 -3.10
CA ASP A 84 -14.66 -2.54 -3.25
C ASP A 84 -15.29 -2.25 -4.60
N GLY A 85 -14.60 -1.48 -5.41
CA GLY A 85 -15.10 -1.17 -6.72
C GLY A 85 -15.40 -2.40 -7.55
N ALA A 86 -14.86 -3.52 -7.13
CA ALA A 86 -15.14 -4.77 -7.79
C ALA A 86 -16.61 -5.13 -7.73
N ALA A 87 -17.24 -4.63 -6.73
CA ALA A 87 -18.64 -4.96 -6.52
C ALA A 87 -19.50 -4.37 -7.64
#